data_1246091277f9435ee18a9d274f37940e
#
_entry.id   1246091277f9435ee18a9d274f37940e
#
_cell.length_a   1.000
_cell.length_b   1.000
_cell.length_c   1.000
_cell.angle_alpha   90.00
_cell.angle_beta   90.00
_cell.angle_gamma   90.00
#
_symmetry.space_group_name_H-M   'P 1'
#
loop_
_entity.id
_entity.type
_entity.pdbx_description
1 polymer ?
#
loop_
_entity_poly.entity_id
_entity_poly.type
_entity_poly.pdbx_seq_one_letter_code
_entity_poly.pdbx_strand_id
1 'polypeptide(L)'
;LWVYGPLRPKLVMGPVQRNAAAAKALRPDTAGQAGADAKNALLRGFLHWYGWASLGLLLLTLAICSVSLYGQTLLLVRRQTRAGSAPVSSAEVWHRSVGSLARLAALAVAVVAVGWVGCGGLAYAGAMRGLRSVSSLSELVGTYHVSPSPVGPERYGFAGAVLGDSRAARLGGPPVADPTADDRSCGRSSDSMAAELGQLSGEPVLNLACPGATVAAGLRGPQQRGAELVPPQLGLLKQVRGLRFVAVVVGPNDIGWTDFLSYCYGAANCSDNLSQGEFDYRLAAFDRDYGNLLQDLDALPGHPSVIIVSSYRVLNADARCPDTRGPPAAIGLDPAKIELLNRRNDQLNTILSDGARKYGFAVADPVLTTLCDRAADGLGPDLQGFTDPDPFHPTGVGSLRMAAAVLPLIGADR
;
A
#
# COMPACT_ATOMS: atom_id res chain seq x y z
N LEU A 1 5.55 10.28 -10.37
CA LEU A 1 5.98 11.04 -11.56
C LEU A 1 4.83 11.92 -12.04
N TRP A 2 4.99 13.23 -11.88
CA TRP A 2 4.04 14.20 -12.38
C TRP A 2 4.22 14.38 -13.90
N VAL A 3 3.43 13.68 -14.68
CA VAL A 3 3.27 13.94 -16.11
C VAL A 3 1.88 14.52 -16.31
N TYR A 4 1.78 15.80 -16.67
CA TYR A 4 0.52 16.46 -16.95
C TYR A 4 0.00 16.07 -18.34
N GLY A 5 -1.29 15.77 -18.46
CA GLY A 5 -1.96 15.56 -19.72
C GLY A 5 -2.35 14.09 -20.01
N PRO A 6 -2.87 13.83 -21.23
CA PRO A 6 -3.42 12.52 -21.62
C PRO A 6 -2.36 11.41 -21.72
N LEU A 7 -1.07 11.77 -21.71
CA LEU A 7 0.07 10.83 -21.79
C LEU A 7 0.60 10.40 -20.42
N ARG A 8 -0.19 10.54 -19.36
CA ARG A 8 0.23 10.17 -18.01
C ARG A 8 0.40 8.65 -17.89
N PRO A 9 1.62 8.11 -17.70
CA PRO A 9 1.81 6.69 -17.46
C PRO A 9 1.27 6.31 -16.08
N LYS A 10 0.50 5.23 -16.00
CA LYS A 10 0.12 4.61 -14.72
C LYS A 10 1.16 3.57 -14.37
N LEU A 11 1.96 3.83 -13.34
CA LEU A 11 2.87 2.84 -12.77
C LEU A 11 2.11 1.98 -11.75
N VAL A 12 2.07 0.69 -12.00
CA VAL A 12 1.54 -0.30 -11.06
C VAL A 12 2.70 -1.22 -10.69
N MET A 13 3.06 -1.24 -9.41
CA MET A 13 4.00 -2.24 -8.90
C MET A 13 3.24 -3.54 -8.64
N GLY A 14 3.69 -4.61 -9.29
CA GLY A 14 3.28 -5.98 -8.97
C GLY A 14 4.04 -6.50 -7.73
N PRO A 15 3.64 -7.69 -7.23
CA PRO A 15 4.36 -8.33 -6.13
C PRO A 15 5.83 -8.56 -6.51
N VAL A 16 6.73 -8.27 -5.57
CA VAL A 16 8.18 -8.48 -5.77
C VAL A 16 8.43 -9.99 -5.85
N GLN A 17 8.91 -10.46 -7.00
CA GLN A 17 9.31 -11.85 -7.16
C GLN A 17 10.74 -12.04 -6.63
N ARG A 18 10.95 -13.06 -5.81
CA ARG A 18 12.29 -13.45 -5.32
C ARG A 18 13.12 -14.03 -6.45
N ASN A 19 13.87 -13.19 -7.14
CA ASN A 19 14.76 -13.58 -8.23
C ASN A 19 16.11 -12.87 -8.11
N ALA A 20 17.07 -13.22 -8.96
CA ALA A 20 18.40 -12.63 -8.97
C ALA A 20 18.40 -11.10 -9.17
N ALA A 21 17.42 -10.56 -9.89
CA ALA A 21 17.28 -9.12 -10.09
C ALA A 21 16.83 -8.41 -8.79
N ALA A 22 15.89 -9.01 -8.04
CA ALA A 22 15.48 -8.51 -6.73
C ALA A 22 16.64 -8.56 -5.72
N ALA A 23 17.41 -9.66 -5.70
CA ALA A 23 18.59 -9.79 -4.86
C ALA A 23 19.66 -8.72 -5.19
N LYS A 24 19.85 -8.38 -6.47
CA LYS A 24 20.74 -7.31 -6.91
C LYS A 24 20.24 -5.93 -6.51
N ALA A 25 18.93 -5.69 -6.55
CA ALA A 25 18.31 -4.42 -6.16
C ALA A 25 18.40 -4.14 -4.66
N LEU A 26 18.44 -5.19 -3.84
CA LEU A 26 18.52 -5.10 -2.37
C LEU A 26 19.95 -4.95 -1.82
N ARG A 27 20.98 -5.11 -2.66
CA ARG A 27 22.37 -4.91 -2.22
C ARG A 27 22.72 -3.42 -2.19
N PRO A 28 23.30 -2.90 -1.09
CA PRO A 28 23.69 -1.49 -0.98
C PRO A 28 24.63 -1.01 -2.09
N ASP A 29 25.57 -1.88 -2.51
CA ASP A 29 26.55 -1.63 -3.56
C ASP A 29 25.96 -1.57 -4.97
N THR A 30 24.82 -2.21 -5.21
CA THR A 30 24.14 -2.29 -6.51
C THR A 30 22.78 -1.60 -6.56
N ALA A 31 22.26 -1.10 -5.44
CA ALA A 31 20.95 -0.43 -5.35
C ALA A 31 20.86 0.80 -6.28
N GLY A 32 21.92 1.57 -6.41
CA GLY A 32 22.00 2.71 -7.34
C GLY A 32 21.90 2.27 -8.81
N GLN A 33 22.49 1.12 -9.17
CA GLN A 33 22.40 0.56 -10.53
C GLN A 33 20.97 0.06 -10.82
N ALA A 34 20.31 -0.58 -9.84
CA ALA A 34 18.93 -1.02 -9.99
C ALA A 34 17.97 0.16 -10.22
N GLY A 35 18.18 1.29 -9.56
CA GLY A 35 17.45 2.53 -9.80
C GLY A 35 17.68 3.08 -11.22
N ALA A 36 18.92 3.06 -11.72
CA ALA A 36 19.26 3.47 -13.07
C ALA A 36 18.65 2.53 -14.13
N ASP A 37 18.69 1.23 -13.90
CA ASP A 37 18.08 0.23 -14.80
C ASP A 37 16.55 0.39 -14.87
N ALA A 38 15.90 0.67 -13.75
CA ALA A 38 14.47 0.96 -13.70
C ALA A 38 14.11 2.26 -14.45
N LYS A 39 14.89 3.33 -14.28
CA LYS A 39 14.75 4.58 -15.05
C LYS A 39 14.84 4.33 -16.56
N ASN A 40 15.86 3.58 -16.98
CA ASN A 40 16.07 3.25 -18.39
C ASN A 40 14.97 2.36 -18.96
N ALA A 41 14.42 1.44 -18.17
CA ALA A 41 13.29 0.61 -18.55
C ALA A 41 12.01 1.44 -18.75
N LEU A 42 11.74 2.39 -17.84
CA LEU A 42 10.62 3.32 -17.95
C LEU A 42 10.73 4.21 -19.18
N LEU A 43 11.91 4.78 -19.44
CA LEU A 43 12.13 5.62 -20.61
C LEU A 43 11.96 4.85 -21.92
N ARG A 44 12.50 3.64 -22.00
CA ARG A 44 12.32 2.77 -23.16
C ARG A 44 10.85 2.38 -23.36
N GLY A 45 10.14 2.05 -22.28
CA GLY A 45 8.71 1.75 -22.33
C GLY A 45 7.89 2.95 -22.83
N PHE A 46 8.18 4.15 -22.34
CA PHE A 46 7.53 5.38 -22.81
C PHE A 46 7.80 5.65 -24.29
N LEU A 47 9.05 5.57 -24.74
CA LEU A 47 9.41 5.79 -26.16
C LEU A 47 8.77 4.76 -27.08
N HIS A 48 8.72 3.49 -26.66
CA HIS A 48 8.06 2.44 -27.43
C HIS A 48 6.55 2.68 -27.57
N TRP A 49 5.88 2.99 -26.45
CA TRP A 49 4.46 3.34 -26.45
C TRP A 49 4.18 4.58 -27.30
N TYR A 50 4.99 5.63 -27.13
CA TYR A 50 4.85 6.86 -27.89
C TYR A 50 5.04 6.64 -29.40
N GLY A 51 5.97 5.79 -29.78
CA GLY A 51 6.18 5.39 -31.18
C GLY A 51 4.94 4.72 -31.78
N TRP A 52 4.36 3.73 -31.11
CA TRP A 52 3.13 3.07 -31.55
C TRP A 52 1.92 4.01 -31.57
N ALA A 53 1.78 4.86 -30.57
CA ALA A 53 0.72 5.85 -30.52
C ALA A 53 0.84 6.89 -31.67
N SER A 54 2.07 7.29 -32.00
CA SER A 54 2.35 8.18 -33.12
C SER A 54 1.98 7.54 -34.47
N LEU A 55 2.31 6.27 -34.65
CA LEU A 55 1.91 5.51 -35.85
C LEU A 55 0.38 5.40 -35.96
N GLY A 56 -0.29 5.06 -34.85
CA GLY A 56 -1.76 5.01 -34.81
C GLY A 56 -2.41 6.34 -35.12
N LEU A 57 -1.89 7.45 -34.59
CA LEU A 57 -2.38 8.79 -34.84
C LEU A 57 -2.19 9.18 -36.32
N LEU A 58 -1.05 8.84 -36.91
CA LEU A 58 -0.78 9.07 -38.34
C LEU A 58 -1.78 8.33 -39.21
N LEU A 59 -1.99 7.04 -38.96
CA LEU A 59 -2.94 6.21 -39.70
C LEU A 59 -4.38 6.74 -39.59
N LEU A 60 -4.79 7.12 -38.39
CA LEU A 60 -6.10 7.72 -38.12
C LEU A 60 -6.28 9.06 -38.88
N THR A 61 -5.28 9.90 -38.85
CA THR A 61 -5.32 11.20 -39.56
C THR A 61 -5.43 10.98 -41.05
N LEU A 62 -4.66 10.04 -41.61
CA LEU A 62 -4.74 9.71 -43.05
C LEU A 62 -6.12 9.14 -43.40
N ALA A 63 -6.70 8.28 -42.56
CA ALA A 63 -8.05 7.76 -42.78
C ALA A 63 -9.12 8.87 -42.77
N ILE A 64 -9.07 9.78 -41.79
CA ILE A 64 -10.00 10.91 -41.68
C ILE A 64 -9.87 11.82 -42.92
N CYS A 65 -8.64 12.15 -43.35
CA CYS A 65 -8.41 12.94 -44.54
C CYS A 65 -8.96 12.27 -45.80
N SER A 66 -8.74 10.94 -45.94
CA SER A 66 -9.25 10.17 -47.08
C SER A 66 -10.78 10.11 -47.12
N VAL A 67 -11.42 9.88 -45.99
CA VAL A 67 -12.90 9.87 -45.89
C VAL A 67 -13.46 11.29 -46.17
N SER A 68 -12.83 12.33 -45.69
CA SER A 68 -13.25 13.71 -45.91
C SER A 68 -13.12 14.11 -47.39
N LEU A 69 -12.02 13.75 -48.03
CA LEU A 69 -11.81 13.95 -49.48
C LEU A 69 -12.87 13.22 -50.30
N TYR A 70 -13.12 11.95 -49.98
CA TYR A 70 -14.13 11.14 -50.67
C TYR A 70 -15.55 11.73 -50.49
N GLY A 71 -15.91 12.08 -49.25
CA GLY A 71 -17.22 12.67 -48.93
C GLY A 71 -17.45 14.00 -49.65
N GLN A 72 -16.43 14.86 -49.74
CA GLN A 72 -16.51 16.16 -50.44
C GLN A 72 -16.63 15.97 -51.95
N THR A 73 -15.90 15.03 -52.52
CA THR A 73 -16.03 14.72 -53.96
C THR A 73 -17.45 14.24 -54.31
N LEU A 74 -18.02 13.37 -53.50
CA LEU A 74 -19.40 12.90 -53.67
C LEU A 74 -20.44 14.05 -53.57
N LEU A 75 -20.25 14.97 -52.63
CA LEU A 75 -21.14 16.10 -52.43
C LEU A 75 -21.07 17.08 -53.61
N LEU A 76 -19.86 17.33 -54.16
CA LEU A 76 -19.67 18.20 -55.32
C LEU A 76 -20.31 17.58 -56.56
N VAL A 77 -20.13 16.32 -56.82
CA VAL A 77 -20.76 15.58 -57.93
C VAL A 77 -22.29 15.65 -57.79
N ARG A 78 -22.86 15.38 -56.61
CA ARG A 78 -24.32 15.48 -56.37
C ARG A 78 -24.89 16.89 -56.53
N ARG A 79 -24.12 17.94 -56.18
CA ARG A 79 -24.54 19.33 -56.39
C ARG A 79 -24.57 19.72 -57.86
N GLN A 80 -23.59 19.29 -58.66
CA GLN A 80 -23.53 19.52 -60.11
C GLN A 80 -24.67 18.83 -60.86
N THR A 81 -24.98 17.57 -60.52
CA THR A 81 -26.11 16.83 -61.14
C THR A 81 -27.44 17.47 -60.83
N ARG A 82 -27.63 18.15 -59.67
CA ARG A 82 -28.86 18.87 -59.33
C ARG A 82 -28.98 20.23 -59.97
N ALA A 83 -27.86 20.88 -60.34
CA ALA A 83 -27.87 22.26 -60.90
C ALA A 83 -28.12 22.32 -62.42
N GLY A 84 -28.26 21.18 -63.10
CA GLY A 84 -28.54 21.16 -64.57
C GLY A 84 -27.50 21.81 -65.41
N SER A 85 -26.30 22.09 -64.90
CA SER A 85 -25.19 22.72 -65.58
C SER A 85 -24.47 21.75 -66.53
N ALA A 86 -23.97 22.27 -67.69
CA ALA A 86 -23.22 21.41 -68.61
C ALA A 86 -22.12 20.63 -67.93
N PRO A 87 -21.86 19.39 -68.38
CA PRO A 87 -20.90 18.52 -67.74
C PRO A 87 -19.50 19.09 -67.81
N VAL A 88 -19.06 19.77 -66.76
CA VAL A 88 -17.64 20.10 -66.57
C VAL A 88 -16.94 18.76 -66.33
N SER A 89 -15.83 18.54 -67.05
CA SER A 89 -15.14 17.24 -66.92
C SER A 89 -14.81 16.97 -65.43
N SER A 90 -15.11 15.80 -64.97
CA SER A 90 -14.86 15.37 -63.58
C SER A 90 -13.39 15.58 -63.17
N ALA A 91 -12.47 15.59 -64.15
CA ALA A 91 -11.05 15.84 -63.96
C ALA A 91 -10.75 17.34 -63.60
N GLU A 92 -11.47 18.29 -64.18
CA GLU A 92 -11.21 19.71 -63.93
C GLU A 92 -11.76 20.18 -62.56
N VAL A 93 -12.91 19.65 -62.16
CA VAL A 93 -13.47 19.85 -60.79
C VAL A 93 -12.58 19.17 -59.74
N TRP A 94 -12.07 18.01 -60.08
CA TRP A 94 -11.14 17.25 -59.23
C TRP A 94 -9.86 18.07 -59.00
N HIS A 95 -9.20 18.54 -60.07
CA HIS A 95 -7.94 19.31 -59.95
C HIS A 95 -8.08 20.61 -59.15
N ARG A 96 -9.18 21.37 -59.30
CA ARG A 96 -9.41 22.60 -58.56
C ARG A 96 -9.76 22.36 -57.10
N SER A 97 -10.56 21.33 -56.79
CA SER A 97 -11.00 21.02 -55.44
C SER A 97 -9.92 20.30 -54.65
N VAL A 98 -9.19 19.37 -55.25
CA VAL A 98 -8.11 18.63 -54.61
C VAL A 98 -6.97 19.53 -54.15
N GLY A 99 -6.61 20.55 -54.92
CA GLY A 99 -5.50 21.45 -54.56
C GLY A 99 -5.74 22.26 -53.26
N SER A 100 -6.95 22.79 -53.06
CA SER A 100 -7.31 23.53 -51.84
C SER A 100 -7.52 22.60 -50.64
N LEU A 101 -8.14 21.47 -50.86
CA LEU A 101 -8.40 20.45 -49.83
C LEU A 101 -7.12 19.77 -49.37
N ALA A 102 -6.21 19.46 -50.30
CA ALA A 102 -4.90 18.90 -49.97
C ALA A 102 -4.07 19.88 -49.12
N ARG A 103 -4.15 21.19 -49.39
CA ARG A 103 -3.49 22.20 -48.55
C ARG A 103 -4.09 22.25 -47.14
N LEU A 104 -5.43 22.24 -47.02
CA LEU A 104 -6.10 22.23 -45.72
C LEU A 104 -5.80 20.93 -44.92
N ALA A 105 -5.83 19.79 -45.61
CA ALA A 105 -5.47 18.51 -44.99
C ALA A 105 -4.00 18.49 -44.55
N ALA A 106 -3.08 19.00 -45.40
CA ALA A 106 -1.66 19.11 -45.04
C ALA A 106 -1.44 20.05 -43.85
N LEU A 107 -2.17 21.18 -43.80
CA LEU A 107 -2.13 22.08 -42.65
C LEU A 107 -2.65 21.41 -41.37
N ALA A 108 -3.78 20.72 -41.46
CA ALA A 108 -4.35 20.00 -40.32
C ALA A 108 -3.39 18.89 -39.81
N VAL A 109 -2.80 18.13 -40.73
CA VAL A 109 -1.78 17.10 -40.36
C VAL A 109 -0.57 17.75 -39.71
N ALA A 110 -0.09 18.90 -40.26
CA ALA A 110 1.04 19.61 -39.68
C ALA A 110 0.75 20.14 -38.28
N VAL A 111 -0.45 20.71 -38.04
CA VAL A 111 -0.86 21.21 -36.73
C VAL A 111 -0.95 20.05 -35.71
N VAL A 112 -1.56 18.92 -36.11
CA VAL A 112 -1.66 17.73 -35.26
C VAL A 112 -0.27 17.15 -34.95
N ALA A 113 0.61 17.07 -35.97
CA ALA A 113 1.96 16.57 -35.80
C ALA A 113 2.80 17.47 -34.88
N VAL A 114 2.75 18.80 -35.06
CA VAL A 114 3.47 19.77 -34.22
C VAL A 114 2.92 19.71 -32.78
N GLY A 115 1.59 19.67 -32.60
CA GLY A 115 0.97 19.54 -31.28
C GLY A 115 1.37 18.24 -30.59
N TRP A 116 1.35 17.12 -31.30
CA TRP A 116 1.72 15.83 -30.77
C TRP A 116 3.20 15.76 -30.38
N VAL A 117 4.10 16.18 -31.25
CA VAL A 117 5.55 16.23 -30.96
C VAL A 117 5.84 17.21 -29.84
N GLY A 118 5.18 18.36 -29.80
CA GLY A 118 5.31 19.33 -28.72
C GLY A 118 4.87 18.74 -27.37
N CYS A 119 3.69 18.12 -27.31
CA CYS A 119 3.19 17.46 -26.11
C CYS A 119 4.11 16.29 -25.68
N GLY A 120 4.58 15.47 -26.62
CA GLY A 120 5.52 14.39 -26.35
C GLY A 120 6.87 14.89 -25.84
N GLY A 121 7.40 15.95 -26.42
CA GLY A 121 8.64 16.62 -26.00
C GLY A 121 8.52 17.21 -24.60
N LEU A 122 7.42 17.90 -24.29
CA LEU A 122 7.15 18.43 -22.95
C LEU A 122 6.97 17.32 -21.92
N ALA A 123 6.25 16.25 -22.26
CA ALA A 123 6.07 15.09 -21.39
C ALA A 123 7.42 14.40 -21.13
N TYR A 124 8.24 14.21 -22.15
CA TYR A 124 9.59 13.64 -22.02
C TYR A 124 10.49 14.53 -21.16
N ALA A 125 10.53 15.84 -21.42
CA ALA A 125 11.33 16.78 -20.64
C ALA A 125 10.86 16.86 -19.18
N GLY A 126 9.55 16.78 -18.94
CA GLY A 126 8.96 16.71 -17.60
C GLY A 126 9.34 15.41 -16.86
N ALA A 127 9.24 14.29 -17.56
CA ALA A 127 9.65 12.98 -17.02
C ALA A 127 11.15 12.95 -16.69
N MET A 128 12.00 13.47 -17.61
CA MET A 128 13.46 13.54 -17.39
C MET A 128 13.84 14.45 -16.22
N ARG A 129 13.15 15.57 -16.02
CA ARG A 129 13.37 16.44 -14.86
C ARG A 129 12.99 15.73 -13.56
N GLY A 130 11.81 15.08 -13.53
CA GLY A 130 11.37 14.30 -12.38
C GLY A 130 12.29 13.11 -12.07
N LEU A 131 12.82 12.43 -13.11
CA LEU A 131 13.72 11.27 -12.94
C LEU A 131 15.15 11.67 -12.53
N ARG A 132 15.59 12.90 -12.81
CA ARG A 132 16.92 13.39 -12.37
C ARG A 132 17.04 13.54 -10.86
N SER A 133 15.95 13.89 -10.18
CA SER A 133 15.91 14.03 -8.73
C SER A 133 15.71 12.70 -8.00
N VAL A 134 15.42 11.61 -8.72
CA VAL A 134 15.15 10.29 -8.13
C VAL A 134 16.47 9.56 -7.91
N SER A 135 16.82 9.33 -6.65
CA SER A 135 18.03 8.61 -6.23
C SER A 135 17.75 7.15 -5.87
N SER A 136 16.50 6.80 -5.56
CA SER A 136 16.09 5.47 -5.11
C SER A 136 14.85 4.95 -5.84
N LEU A 137 14.63 3.63 -5.77
CA LEU A 137 13.44 2.99 -6.34
C LEU A 137 12.16 3.47 -5.63
N SER A 138 12.22 3.77 -4.34
CA SER A 138 11.13 4.31 -3.54
C SER A 138 10.71 5.72 -3.98
N GLU A 139 11.67 6.57 -4.33
CA GLU A 139 11.40 7.89 -4.90
C GLU A 139 10.80 7.80 -6.30
N LEU A 140 11.15 6.77 -7.09
CA LEU A 140 10.61 6.54 -8.42
C LEU A 140 9.11 6.21 -8.40
N VAL A 141 8.67 5.44 -7.42
CA VAL A 141 7.25 5.05 -7.24
C VAL A 141 6.40 6.25 -6.80
N GLY A 142 7.04 7.24 -6.19
CA GLY A 142 6.42 8.51 -5.77
C GLY A 142 5.58 8.36 -4.50
N THR A 143 5.56 9.44 -3.74
CA THR A 143 4.74 9.57 -2.54
C THR A 143 3.43 10.28 -2.86
N TYR A 144 2.63 9.74 -3.78
CA TYR A 144 1.30 10.32 -3.97
C TYR A 144 0.38 9.83 -2.87
N HIS A 145 0.15 10.70 -1.89
CA HIS A 145 -0.77 10.43 -0.81
C HIS A 145 -2.21 10.48 -1.33
N VAL A 146 -2.83 9.32 -1.48
CA VAL A 146 -4.27 9.21 -1.76
C VAL A 146 -4.92 8.60 -0.52
N SER A 147 -5.67 9.42 0.19
CA SER A 147 -6.42 8.96 1.35
C SER A 147 -7.57 8.06 0.92
N PRO A 148 -7.81 6.92 1.58
CA PRO A 148 -8.94 6.05 1.26
C PRO A 148 -10.27 6.80 1.38
N SER A 149 -11.16 6.58 0.43
CA SER A 149 -12.53 7.09 0.51
C SER A 149 -13.31 6.39 1.62
N PRO A 150 -14.31 7.06 2.25
CA PRO A 150 -15.24 6.43 3.16
C PRO A 150 -15.95 5.24 2.51
N VAL A 151 -16.15 4.14 3.24
CA VAL A 151 -16.77 2.90 2.75
C VAL A 151 -17.88 2.46 3.68
N GLY A 152 -19.05 2.16 3.13
CA GLY A 152 -20.22 1.69 3.87
C GLY A 152 -21.09 2.82 4.44
N PRO A 153 -22.14 2.48 5.19
CA PRO A 153 -23.02 3.45 5.83
C PRO A 153 -22.35 4.10 7.05
N GLU A 154 -22.85 5.26 7.44
CA GLU A 154 -22.45 5.90 8.70
C GLU A 154 -22.77 4.99 9.89
N ARG A 155 -21.86 4.96 10.86
CA ARG A 155 -21.97 4.17 12.10
C ARG A 155 -21.92 5.09 13.31
N TYR A 156 -22.79 4.81 14.26
CA TYR A 156 -22.94 5.60 15.49
C TYR A 156 -22.84 4.70 16.71
N GLY A 157 -22.66 5.30 17.89
CA GLY A 157 -22.70 4.59 19.17
C GLY A 157 -21.37 3.97 19.58
N PHE A 158 -20.26 4.31 18.92
CA PHE A 158 -18.93 3.88 19.30
C PHE A 158 -18.14 5.09 19.86
N ALA A 159 -17.56 4.92 21.03
CA ALA A 159 -16.67 5.91 21.62
C ALA A 159 -15.24 5.79 21.09
N GLY A 160 -14.83 4.59 20.68
CA GLY A 160 -13.52 4.31 20.13
C GLY A 160 -13.53 3.27 19.02
N ALA A 161 -12.39 3.15 18.34
CA ALA A 161 -12.13 2.11 17.35
C ALA A 161 -10.72 1.56 17.49
N VAL A 162 -10.55 0.27 17.15
CA VAL A 162 -9.25 -0.39 17.05
C VAL A 162 -9.03 -0.81 15.60
N LEU A 163 -7.95 -0.31 15.00
CA LEU A 163 -7.44 -0.72 13.70
C LEU A 163 -6.22 -1.60 13.91
N GLY A 164 -6.00 -2.53 12.99
CA GLY A 164 -4.75 -3.29 13.04
C GLY A 164 -4.80 -4.65 12.40
N ASP A 165 -3.87 -5.47 12.82
CA ASP A 165 -3.63 -6.81 12.32
C ASP A 165 -4.17 -7.92 13.23
N SER A 166 -3.63 -9.13 13.09
CA SER A 166 -3.98 -10.31 13.89
C SER A 166 -3.79 -10.15 15.40
N ARG A 167 -2.88 -9.26 15.82
CA ARG A 167 -2.62 -9.01 17.24
C ARG A 167 -3.79 -8.26 17.89
N ALA A 168 -4.35 -7.27 17.19
CA ALA A 168 -5.51 -6.54 17.65
C ALA A 168 -6.82 -7.32 17.48
N ALA A 169 -6.93 -8.10 16.39
CA ALA A 169 -8.07 -8.98 16.15
C ALA A 169 -8.13 -10.18 17.11
N ARG A 170 -7.01 -10.53 17.73
CA ARG A 170 -6.79 -11.70 18.57
C ARG A 170 -7.02 -13.00 17.78
N LEU A 171 -6.10 -13.29 16.85
CA LEU A 171 -6.16 -14.50 16.01
C LEU A 171 -6.18 -15.78 16.87
N GLY A 172 -7.04 -16.73 16.52
CA GLY A 172 -7.19 -17.99 17.23
C GLY A 172 -8.02 -17.91 18.52
N GLY A 173 -8.71 -16.81 18.79
CA GLY A 173 -9.60 -16.67 19.94
C GLY A 173 -11.04 -17.13 19.71
N PRO A 174 -11.88 -17.05 20.75
CA PRO A 174 -13.29 -17.38 20.63
C PRO A 174 -13.99 -16.38 19.69
N PRO A 175 -14.86 -16.85 18.79
CA PRO A 175 -15.51 -15.97 17.84
C PRO A 175 -16.44 -14.95 18.53
N VAL A 176 -16.66 -13.82 17.89
CA VAL A 176 -17.66 -12.81 18.31
C VAL A 176 -19.05 -13.43 18.25
N ALA A 177 -19.90 -13.12 19.22
CA ALA A 177 -21.33 -13.46 19.14
C ALA A 177 -21.99 -12.68 17.99
N ASP A 178 -22.85 -13.32 17.21
CA ASP A 178 -23.56 -12.72 16.06
C ASP A 178 -22.61 -11.97 15.08
N PRO A 179 -21.59 -12.65 14.53
CA PRO A 179 -20.55 -12.02 13.75
C PRO A 179 -21.08 -11.47 12.43
N THR A 180 -20.67 -10.26 12.07
CA THR A 180 -20.87 -9.69 10.75
C THR A 180 -20.08 -10.47 9.68
N ALA A 181 -20.29 -10.18 8.39
CA ALA A 181 -19.47 -10.75 7.33
C ALA A 181 -17.98 -10.41 7.52
N ASP A 182 -17.67 -9.15 7.84
CA ASP A 182 -16.30 -8.69 8.10
C ASP A 182 -15.68 -9.37 9.34
N ASP A 183 -16.47 -9.63 10.40
CA ASP A 183 -15.96 -10.33 11.58
C ASP A 183 -15.58 -11.77 11.25
N ARG A 184 -16.38 -12.45 10.43
CA ARG A 184 -16.07 -13.82 9.96
C ARG A 184 -14.85 -13.84 9.07
N SER A 185 -14.77 -12.94 8.08
CA SER A 185 -13.64 -12.88 7.14
C SER A 185 -12.32 -12.54 7.84
N CYS A 186 -12.38 -11.67 8.86
CA CYS A 186 -11.23 -11.28 9.67
C CYS A 186 -10.98 -12.17 10.89
N GLY A 187 -11.86 -13.15 11.18
CA GLY A 187 -11.71 -14.02 12.35
C GLY A 187 -11.56 -13.25 13.65
N ARG A 188 -12.34 -12.19 13.85
CA ARG A 188 -12.28 -11.35 15.04
C ARG A 188 -12.79 -12.11 16.26
N SER A 189 -12.10 -11.97 17.37
CA SER A 189 -12.42 -12.68 18.61
C SER A 189 -13.19 -11.80 19.59
N SER A 190 -14.01 -12.46 20.41
CA SER A 190 -14.79 -11.81 21.48
C SER A 190 -13.93 -11.33 22.66
N ASP A 191 -12.70 -11.81 22.78
CA ASP A 191 -11.64 -11.39 23.70
C ASP A 191 -10.50 -10.64 22.98
N SER A 192 -10.85 -9.94 21.87
CA SER A 192 -9.92 -9.08 21.13
C SER A 192 -9.55 -7.82 21.92
N MET A 193 -8.46 -7.16 21.53
CA MET A 193 -8.06 -5.90 22.15
C MET A 193 -9.19 -4.86 22.20
N ALA A 194 -10.03 -4.77 21.16
CA ALA A 194 -11.18 -3.86 21.14
C ALA A 194 -12.25 -4.25 22.16
N ALA A 195 -12.52 -5.54 22.31
CA ALA A 195 -13.47 -6.05 23.29
C ALA A 195 -13.00 -5.79 24.72
N GLU A 196 -11.74 -6.10 25.02
CA GLU A 196 -11.12 -5.86 26.33
C GLU A 196 -11.09 -4.35 26.65
N LEU A 197 -10.73 -3.51 25.66
CA LEU A 197 -10.74 -2.06 25.85
C LEU A 197 -12.16 -1.52 26.11
N GLY A 198 -13.16 -2.08 25.44
CA GLY A 198 -14.56 -1.77 25.69
C GLY A 198 -15.01 -2.13 27.10
N GLN A 199 -14.59 -3.30 27.62
CA GLN A 199 -14.88 -3.70 28.99
C GLN A 199 -14.17 -2.81 30.02
N LEU A 200 -12.89 -2.51 29.82
CA LEU A 200 -12.09 -1.68 30.73
C LEU A 200 -12.57 -0.22 30.74
N SER A 201 -12.96 0.33 29.61
CA SER A 201 -13.44 1.72 29.52
C SER A 201 -14.93 1.89 29.86
N GLY A 202 -15.70 0.81 29.85
CA GLY A 202 -17.15 0.85 29.97
C GLY A 202 -17.87 1.43 28.74
N GLU A 203 -17.20 1.52 27.60
CA GLU A 203 -17.71 2.15 26.39
C GLU A 203 -17.63 1.26 25.16
N PRO A 204 -18.56 1.38 24.19
CA PRO A 204 -18.50 0.60 22.97
C PRO A 204 -17.26 0.96 22.14
N VAL A 205 -16.45 -0.06 21.79
CA VAL A 205 -15.25 0.06 20.95
C VAL A 205 -15.41 -0.79 19.70
N LEU A 206 -15.30 -0.17 18.54
CA LEU A 206 -15.42 -0.85 17.25
C LEU A 206 -14.13 -1.58 16.91
N ASN A 207 -14.20 -2.89 16.64
CA ASN A 207 -13.09 -3.67 16.13
C ASN A 207 -13.07 -3.64 14.59
N LEU A 208 -12.05 -3.01 14.01
CA LEU A 208 -11.79 -3.02 12.57
C LEU A 208 -10.58 -3.87 12.18
N ALA A 209 -9.85 -4.41 13.16
CA ALA A 209 -8.64 -5.19 12.92
C ALA A 209 -8.91 -6.44 12.07
N CYS A 210 -7.90 -6.84 11.29
CA CYS A 210 -7.99 -8.00 10.40
C CYS A 210 -6.62 -8.70 10.29
N PRO A 211 -6.52 -10.01 10.54
CA PRO A 211 -5.27 -10.74 10.46
C PRO A 211 -4.55 -10.58 9.13
N GLY A 212 -3.22 -10.41 9.17
CA GLY A 212 -2.40 -10.20 7.99
C GLY A 212 -2.48 -8.78 7.40
N ALA A 213 -3.22 -7.86 8.03
CA ALA A 213 -3.27 -6.49 7.55
C ALA A 213 -1.90 -5.80 7.62
N THR A 214 -1.56 -5.08 6.57
CA THR A 214 -0.45 -4.14 6.46
C THR A 214 -1.01 -2.73 6.32
N VAL A 215 -0.14 -1.72 6.42
CA VAL A 215 -0.58 -0.34 6.13
C VAL A 215 -1.16 -0.23 4.72
N ALA A 216 -0.49 -0.80 3.72
CA ALA A 216 -0.91 -0.72 2.33
C ALA A 216 -2.15 -1.57 2.02
N ALA A 217 -2.20 -2.81 2.55
CA ALA A 217 -3.31 -3.76 2.35
C ALA A 217 -3.95 -4.10 3.70
N GLY A 218 -5.17 -3.69 3.89
CA GLY A 218 -5.92 -3.83 5.14
C GLY A 218 -6.22 -2.49 5.78
N LEU A 219 -5.23 -1.66 6.11
CA LEU A 219 -5.52 -0.37 6.72
C LEU A 219 -5.95 0.69 5.69
N ARG A 220 -5.13 0.96 4.68
CA ARG A 220 -5.37 2.00 3.67
C ARG A 220 -5.96 1.46 2.36
N GLY A 221 -5.65 0.25 1.98
CA GLY A 221 -6.19 -0.45 0.82
C GLY A 221 -7.06 -1.63 1.22
N PRO A 222 -7.84 -2.20 0.28
CA PRO A 222 -8.59 -3.42 0.53
C PRO A 222 -7.65 -4.60 0.79
N GLN A 223 -8.12 -5.58 1.57
CA GLN A 223 -7.38 -6.79 1.90
C GLN A 223 -8.07 -8.02 1.33
N GLN A 224 -7.32 -8.85 0.59
CA GLN A 224 -7.82 -10.14 0.14
C GLN A 224 -7.81 -11.15 1.29
N ARG A 225 -8.96 -11.76 1.58
CA ARG A 225 -9.14 -12.81 2.61
C ARG A 225 -9.83 -14.02 1.96
N GLY A 226 -9.01 -14.99 1.52
CA GLY A 226 -9.55 -16.09 0.73
C GLY A 226 -10.20 -15.59 -0.56
N ALA A 227 -11.48 -15.88 -0.76
CA ALA A 227 -12.26 -15.39 -1.90
C ALA A 227 -12.85 -13.98 -1.69
N GLU A 228 -12.81 -13.46 -0.48
CA GLU A 228 -13.44 -12.19 -0.11
C GLU A 228 -12.46 -11.03 -0.15
N LEU A 229 -12.95 -9.84 -0.54
CA LEU A 229 -12.22 -8.60 -0.52
C LEU A 229 -12.77 -7.73 0.61
N VAL A 230 -12.02 -7.67 1.72
CA VAL A 230 -12.39 -6.85 2.89
C VAL A 230 -12.07 -5.39 2.59
N PRO A 231 -12.98 -4.45 2.88
CA PRO A 231 -12.75 -3.03 2.69
C PRO A 231 -11.60 -2.49 3.55
N PRO A 232 -10.95 -1.37 3.13
CA PRO A 232 -9.92 -0.75 3.93
C PRO A 232 -10.46 -0.27 5.28
N GLN A 233 -9.76 -0.63 6.36
CA GLN A 233 -10.16 -0.29 7.74
C GLN A 233 -10.34 1.22 7.92
N LEU A 234 -9.45 2.03 7.34
CA LEU A 234 -9.55 3.49 7.39
C LEU A 234 -10.78 4.02 6.63
N GLY A 235 -11.17 3.37 5.54
CA GLY A 235 -12.40 3.69 4.82
C GLY A 235 -13.65 3.45 5.66
N LEU A 236 -13.67 2.34 6.41
CA LEU A 236 -14.73 2.02 7.37
C LEU A 236 -14.72 2.98 8.57
N LEU A 237 -13.53 3.31 9.09
CA LEU A 237 -13.35 4.24 10.21
C LEU A 237 -13.93 5.63 9.90
N LYS A 238 -13.72 6.13 8.68
CA LYS A 238 -14.23 7.44 8.24
C LYS A 238 -15.77 7.55 8.25
N GLN A 239 -16.47 6.43 8.37
CA GLN A 239 -17.94 6.39 8.52
C GLN A 239 -18.40 6.38 9.98
N VAL A 240 -17.47 6.26 10.95
CA VAL A 240 -17.85 6.26 12.36
C VAL A 240 -17.93 7.70 12.87
N ARG A 241 -19.04 8.03 13.50
CA ARG A 241 -19.32 9.35 14.04
C ARG A 241 -19.16 9.38 15.55
N GLY A 242 -18.62 10.48 16.06
CA GLY A 242 -18.50 10.69 17.51
C GLY A 242 -17.35 9.91 18.17
N LEU A 243 -16.36 9.45 17.38
CA LEU A 243 -15.15 8.83 17.94
C LEU A 243 -14.39 9.80 18.82
N ARG A 244 -14.01 9.33 20.00
CA ARG A 244 -13.12 10.05 20.93
C ARG A 244 -11.68 9.57 20.81
N PHE A 245 -11.48 8.28 20.50
CA PHE A 245 -10.15 7.71 20.33
C PHE A 245 -10.08 6.65 19.23
N VAL A 246 -8.86 6.42 18.72
CA VAL A 246 -8.52 5.37 17.76
C VAL A 246 -7.20 4.73 18.19
N ALA A 247 -7.21 3.43 18.48
CA ALA A 247 -5.98 2.67 18.73
C ALA A 247 -5.54 1.93 17.46
N VAL A 248 -4.23 1.93 17.18
CA VAL A 248 -3.66 1.37 15.95
C VAL A 248 -2.54 0.38 16.26
N VAL A 249 -2.68 -0.86 15.79
CA VAL A 249 -1.73 -1.97 15.96
C VAL A 249 -1.24 -2.41 14.59
N VAL A 250 -0.02 -2.04 14.20
CA VAL A 250 0.50 -2.25 12.84
C VAL A 250 2.02 -2.44 12.84
N GLY A 251 2.56 -2.95 11.75
CA GLY A 251 4.01 -2.97 11.48
C GLY A 251 4.59 -4.36 11.24
N PRO A 252 4.40 -5.38 12.11
CA PRO A 252 5.04 -6.69 11.92
C PRO A 252 4.72 -7.36 10.59
N ASN A 253 3.50 -7.26 10.07
CA ASN A 253 3.18 -7.80 8.74
C ASN A 253 3.87 -7.02 7.63
N ASP A 254 4.01 -5.71 7.78
CA ASP A 254 4.67 -4.84 6.80
C ASP A 254 6.15 -5.21 6.63
N ILE A 255 6.84 -5.52 7.73
CA ILE A 255 8.24 -5.92 7.71
C ILE A 255 8.45 -7.43 7.51
N GLY A 256 7.36 -8.23 7.41
CA GLY A 256 7.44 -9.69 7.24
C GLY A 256 8.00 -10.40 8.47
N TRP A 257 7.61 -9.96 9.67
CA TRP A 257 8.14 -10.44 10.94
C TRP A 257 8.05 -11.96 11.11
N THR A 258 6.90 -12.56 10.82
CA THR A 258 6.68 -14.00 10.97
C THR A 258 7.58 -14.82 10.04
N ASP A 259 7.73 -14.38 8.78
CA ASP A 259 8.62 -15.03 7.81
C ASP A 259 10.07 -14.99 8.30
N PHE A 260 10.48 -13.83 8.82
CA PHE A 260 11.83 -13.64 9.32
C PHE A 260 12.14 -14.45 10.58
N LEU A 261 11.18 -14.50 11.51
CA LEU A 261 11.29 -15.32 12.72
C LEU A 261 11.38 -16.81 12.35
N SER A 262 10.53 -17.28 11.44
CA SER A 262 10.55 -18.65 10.94
C SER A 262 11.87 -18.99 10.24
N TYR A 263 12.42 -18.06 9.47
CA TYR A 263 13.74 -18.20 8.85
C TYR A 263 14.85 -18.31 9.91
N CYS A 264 14.87 -17.41 10.91
CA CYS A 264 15.85 -17.46 11.99
C CYS A 264 15.75 -18.77 12.80
N TYR A 265 14.55 -19.28 12.98
CA TYR A 265 14.31 -20.55 13.68
C TYR A 265 14.91 -21.75 12.94
N GLY A 266 14.78 -21.80 11.60
CA GLY A 266 15.23 -22.91 10.78
C GLY A 266 16.65 -22.80 10.20
N ALA A 267 17.28 -21.63 10.26
CA ALA A 267 18.60 -21.40 9.68
C ALA A 267 19.71 -21.42 10.75
N ALA A 268 20.91 -21.85 10.37
CA ALA A 268 22.09 -21.77 11.26
C ALA A 268 22.45 -20.31 11.59
N ASN A 269 22.31 -19.41 10.59
CA ASN A 269 22.56 -17.98 10.73
C ASN A 269 21.48 -17.22 9.96
N CYS A 270 20.85 -16.25 10.60
CA CYS A 270 19.87 -15.36 9.97
C CYS A 270 20.31 -13.88 9.95
N SER A 271 21.57 -13.62 10.23
CA SER A 271 22.19 -12.27 10.17
C SER A 271 22.98 -12.05 8.89
N ASP A 272 22.74 -12.83 7.84
CA ASP A 272 23.40 -12.66 6.56
C ASP A 272 22.97 -11.37 5.84
N ASN A 273 23.82 -10.90 4.91
CA ASN A 273 23.61 -9.63 4.20
C ASN A 273 22.29 -9.56 3.42
N LEU A 274 21.78 -10.71 2.94
CA LEU A 274 20.53 -10.75 2.21
C LEU A 274 19.34 -10.51 3.14
N SER A 275 19.32 -11.22 4.26
CA SER A 275 18.29 -11.05 5.30
C SER A 275 18.31 -9.65 5.90
N GLN A 276 19.50 -9.08 6.10
CA GLN A 276 19.62 -7.70 6.56
C GLN A 276 19.08 -6.72 5.51
N GLY A 277 19.51 -6.85 4.25
CA GLY A 277 19.06 -5.97 3.18
C GLY A 277 17.53 -6.06 2.92
N GLU A 278 16.95 -7.25 3.02
CA GLU A 278 15.49 -7.42 2.92
C GLU A 278 14.76 -6.73 4.07
N PHE A 279 15.25 -6.88 5.29
CA PHE A 279 14.67 -6.22 6.45
C PHE A 279 14.74 -4.69 6.33
N ASP A 280 15.89 -4.14 6.01
CA ASP A 280 16.09 -2.70 5.85
C ASP A 280 15.19 -2.12 4.75
N TYR A 281 15.03 -2.85 3.64
CA TYR A 281 14.12 -2.47 2.56
C TYR A 281 12.65 -2.44 3.02
N ARG A 282 12.19 -3.49 3.72
CA ARG A 282 10.82 -3.57 4.24
C ARG A 282 10.57 -2.51 5.30
N LEU A 283 11.54 -2.27 6.18
CA LEU A 283 11.46 -1.24 7.21
C LEU A 283 11.33 0.17 6.61
N ALA A 284 12.14 0.49 5.59
CA ALA A 284 12.05 1.76 4.88
C ALA A 284 10.73 1.92 4.09
N ALA A 285 10.20 0.82 3.53
CA ALA A 285 8.90 0.82 2.89
C ALA A 285 7.77 1.07 3.91
N PHE A 286 7.86 0.40 5.06
CA PHE A 286 6.93 0.60 6.16
C PHE A 286 6.94 2.05 6.66
N ASP A 287 8.10 2.64 6.93
CA ASP A 287 8.21 4.04 7.41
C ASP A 287 7.47 5.02 6.49
N ARG A 288 7.65 4.88 5.17
CA ARG A 288 6.95 5.69 4.17
C ARG A 288 5.44 5.48 4.20
N ASP A 289 4.99 4.22 4.21
CA ASP A 289 3.57 3.89 4.14
C ASP A 289 2.87 4.24 5.46
N TYR A 290 3.58 4.09 6.60
CA TYR A 290 3.14 4.51 7.92
C TYR A 290 2.99 6.04 8.00
N GLY A 291 3.92 6.81 7.44
CA GLY A 291 3.76 8.27 7.34
C GLY A 291 2.47 8.68 6.63
N ASN A 292 2.08 7.97 5.57
CA ASN A 292 0.81 8.19 4.89
C ASN A 292 -0.41 7.82 5.77
N LEU A 293 -0.32 6.74 6.55
CA LEU A 293 -1.38 6.35 7.49
C LEU A 293 -1.56 7.42 8.58
N LEU A 294 -0.47 7.91 9.16
CA LEU A 294 -0.52 8.94 10.19
C LEU A 294 -1.17 10.24 9.67
N GLN A 295 -0.86 10.64 8.44
CA GLN A 295 -1.50 11.78 7.80
C GLN A 295 -3.01 11.57 7.61
N ASP A 296 -3.43 10.35 7.25
CA ASP A 296 -4.85 10.00 7.13
C ASP A 296 -5.57 10.03 8.48
N LEU A 297 -4.90 9.58 9.54
CA LEU A 297 -5.44 9.57 10.90
C LEU A 297 -5.55 10.98 11.47
N ASP A 298 -4.58 11.85 11.21
CA ASP A 298 -4.61 13.25 11.61
C ASP A 298 -5.75 14.04 10.95
N ALA A 299 -6.11 13.66 9.73
CA ALA A 299 -7.20 14.25 8.96
C ALA A 299 -8.59 13.68 9.30
N LEU A 300 -8.73 12.84 10.33
CA LEU A 300 -10.02 12.26 10.70
C LEU A 300 -10.99 13.35 11.22
N PRO A 301 -12.27 13.28 10.84
CA PRO A 301 -13.29 14.19 11.36
C PRO A 301 -13.42 14.08 12.88
N GLY A 302 -13.52 15.22 13.55
CA GLY A 302 -13.66 15.29 15.01
C GLY A 302 -12.35 15.11 15.77
N HIS A 303 -11.23 14.92 15.08
CA HIS A 303 -9.89 14.81 15.66
C HIS A 303 -9.82 13.90 16.89
N PRO A 304 -10.20 12.62 16.79
CA PRO A 304 -10.12 11.70 17.91
C PRO A 304 -8.67 11.56 18.39
N SER A 305 -8.47 11.27 19.69
CA SER A 305 -7.15 10.91 20.21
C SER A 305 -6.64 9.67 19.51
N VAL A 306 -5.50 9.75 18.82
CA VAL A 306 -4.87 8.62 18.14
C VAL A 306 -3.79 8.03 19.04
N ILE A 307 -3.85 6.72 19.25
CA ILE A 307 -2.93 5.96 20.12
C ILE A 307 -2.28 4.87 19.27
N ILE A 308 -0.98 4.99 19.07
CA ILE A 308 -0.19 3.97 18.38
C ILE A 308 0.30 2.97 19.41
N VAL A 309 0.08 1.68 19.11
CA VAL A 309 0.50 0.59 20.01
C VAL A 309 1.81 0.02 19.50
N SER A 310 2.85 0.06 20.34
CA SER A 310 4.15 -0.50 19.99
C SER A 310 4.12 -2.03 19.88
N SER A 311 5.07 -2.58 19.13
CA SER A 311 5.21 -4.02 18.95
C SER A 311 5.88 -4.63 20.18
N TYR A 312 5.23 -5.58 20.82
CA TYR A 312 5.77 -6.29 21.98
C TYR A 312 6.90 -7.26 21.59
N ARG A 313 7.77 -7.56 22.53
CA ARG A 313 8.78 -8.61 22.39
C ARG A 313 8.16 -9.97 22.62
N VAL A 314 8.52 -10.93 21.75
CA VAL A 314 8.04 -12.31 21.86
C VAL A 314 8.91 -13.15 22.80
N LEU A 315 10.22 -12.88 22.81
CA LEU A 315 11.21 -13.63 23.57
C LEU A 315 12.08 -12.68 24.39
N ASN A 316 12.40 -13.08 25.60
CA ASN A 316 13.42 -12.43 26.43
C ASN A 316 14.82 -12.78 25.89
N ALA A 317 15.80 -11.88 26.07
CA ALA A 317 17.18 -12.08 25.62
C ALA A 317 17.82 -13.37 26.19
N ASP A 318 17.43 -13.73 27.41
CA ASP A 318 17.94 -14.92 28.12
C ASP A 318 17.06 -16.17 27.94
N ALA A 319 16.09 -16.14 27.01
CA ALA A 319 15.17 -17.23 26.80
C ALA A 319 15.89 -18.55 26.50
N ARG A 320 15.66 -19.55 27.35
CA ARG A 320 16.24 -20.89 27.26
C ARG A 320 15.20 -21.99 27.37
N CYS A 321 13.95 -21.68 27.16
CA CYS A 321 12.88 -22.67 27.26
C CYS A 321 12.93 -23.65 26.07
N PRO A 322 12.27 -24.81 26.16
CA PRO A 322 12.18 -25.79 25.07
C PRO A 322 11.66 -25.18 23.76
N ASP A 323 10.75 -24.21 23.86
CA ASP A 323 10.15 -23.51 22.69
C ASP A 323 11.18 -22.80 21.82
N THR A 324 12.31 -22.34 22.38
CA THR A 324 13.36 -21.70 21.57
C THR A 324 14.21 -22.70 20.79
N ARG A 325 14.21 -23.99 21.19
CA ARG A 325 15.09 -25.03 20.61
C ARG A 325 14.48 -25.70 19.38
N GLY A 326 13.18 -25.63 19.21
CA GLY A 326 12.45 -26.30 18.13
C GLY A 326 12.41 -27.82 18.24
N PRO A 327 11.78 -28.47 17.26
CA PRO A 327 11.83 -29.94 17.17
C PRO A 327 13.26 -30.43 16.96
N PRO A 328 13.58 -31.69 17.25
CA PRO A 328 14.95 -32.24 17.25
C PRO A 328 15.75 -32.03 15.96
N ALA A 329 15.07 -31.80 14.83
CA ALA A 329 15.67 -31.54 13.52
C ALA A 329 15.82 -30.03 13.20
N ALA A 330 15.28 -29.12 14.01
CA ALA A 330 15.36 -27.68 13.79
C ALA A 330 16.51 -27.09 14.57
N ILE A 331 17.10 -26.01 14.04
CA ILE A 331 18.24 -25.33 14.64
C ILE A 331 17.83 -24.52 15.87
N GLY A 332 16.59 -23.99 15.85
CA GLY A 332 16.02 -23.20 16.94
C GLY A 332 16.59 -21.77 17.02
N LEU A 333 16.20 -21.07 18.08
CA LEU A 333 16.61 -19.70 18.37
C LEU A 333 17.65 -19.71 19.50
N ASP A 334 18.88 -19.43 19.17
CA ASP A 334 19.96 -19.15 20.14
C ASP A 334 19.92 -17.69 20.63
N PRO A 335 20.66 -17.34 21.70
CA PRO A 335 20.66 -15.97 22.23
C PRO A 335 21.03 -14.90 21.21
N ALA A 336 21.93 -15.18 20.25
CA ALA A 336 22.34 -14.21 19.23
C ALA A 336 21.21 -13.91 18.25
N LYS A 337 20.43 -14.93 17.87
CA LYS A 337 19.25 -14.78 17.02
C LYS A 337 18.13 -14.04 17.75
N ILE A 338 17.89 -14.36 19.03
CA ILE A 338 16.89 -13.65 19.86
C ILE A 338 17.27 -12.17 19.98
N GLU A 339 18.53 -11.87 20.21
CA GLU A 339 19.01 -10.49 20.27
C GLU A 339 18.82 -9.75 18.92
N LEU A 340 19.09 -10.43 17.80
CA LEU A 340 18.83 -9.88 16.47
C LEU A 340 17.33 -9.58 16.25
N LEU A 341 16.46 -10.52 16.63
CA LEU A 341 15.01 -10.35 16.55
C LEU A 341 14.54 -9.16 17.41
N ASN A 342 15.02 -9.06 18.64
CA ASN A 342 14.69 -7.96 19.54
C ASN A 342 15.18 -6.62 19.01
N ARG A 343 16.42 -6.53 18.49
CA ARG A 343 16.91 -5.29 17.84
C ARG A 343 16.04 -4.87 16.66
N ARG A 344 15.56 -5.79 15.82
CA ARG A 344 14.68 -5.48 14.70
C ARG A 344 13.29 -5.02 15.15
N ASN A 345 12.78 -5.62 16.23
CA ASN A 345 11.55 -5.12 16.85
C ASN A 345 11.72 -3.71 17.43
N ASP A 346 12.86 -3.42 18.05
CA ASP A 346 13.18 -2.08 18.57
C ASP A 346 13.31 -1.03 17.43
N GLN A 347 13.88 -1.41 16.29
CA GLN A 347 13.92 -0.55 15.10
C GLN A 347 12.51 -0.23 14.57
N LEU A 348 11.62 -1.22 14.53
CA LEU A 348 10.21 -1.00 14.19
C LEU A 348 9.55 -0.04 15.18
N ASN A 349 9.73 -0.27 16.48
CA ASN A 349 9.16 0.58 17.54
C ASN A 349 9.69 2.01 17.50
N THR A 350 10.93 2.20 17.09
CA THR A 350 11.49 3.53 16.85
C THR A 350 10.70 4.29 15.77
N ILE A 351 10.42 3.64 14.63
CA ILE A 351 9.61 4.25 13.56
C ILE A 351 8.18 4.55 14.05
N LEU A 352 7.56 3.59 14.76
CA LEU A 352 6.21 3.77 15.30
C LEU A 352 6.15 4.98 16.23
N SER A 353 7.08 5.08 17.18
CA SER A 353 7.10 6.16 18.16
C SER A 353 7.49 7.51 17.57
N ASP A 354 8.47 7.55 16.65
CA ASP A 354 8.91 8.79 16.00
C ASP A 354 7.81 9.36 15.11
N GLY A 355 7.14 8.48 14.35
CA GLY A 355 5.99 8.85 13.54
C GLY A 355 4.84 9.39 14.39
N ALA A 356 4.48 8.69 15.47
CA ALA A 356 3.43 9.12 16.39
C ALA A 356 3.74 10.50 16.97
N ARG A 357 4.94 10.72 17.49
CA ARG A 357 5.38 12.01 18.06
C ARG A 357 5.29 13.16 17.05
N LYS A 358 5.62 12.92 15.78
CA LYS A 358 5.54 13.94 14.72
C LYS A 358 4.13 14.50 14.53
N TYR A 359 3.10 13.69 14.82
CA TYR A 359 1.69 14.08 14.69
C TYR A 359 1.04 14.38 16.06
N GLY A 360 1.81 14.36 17.16
CA GLY A 360 1.27 14.55 18.50
C GLY A 360 0.39 13.40 18.99
N PHE A 361 0.56 12.20 18.42
CA PHE A 361 -0.18 11.00 18.81
C PHE A 361 0.47 10.35 20.04
N ALA A 362 -0.36 9.76 20.89
CA ALA A 362 0.11 8.99 22.03
C ALA A 362 0.70 7.63 21.58
N VAL A 363 1.62 7.09 22.38
CA VAL A 363 2.18 5.75 22.19
C VAL A 363 1.86 4.91 23.40
N ALA A 364 1.16 3.79 23.19
CA ALA A 364 0.97 2.76 24.20
C ALA A 364 2.07 1.71 24.04
N ASP A 365 2.73 1.37 25.14
CA ASP A 365 3.78 0.36 25.19
C ASP A 365 3.34 -0.83 26.06
N PRO A 366 2.68 -1.85 25.47
CA PRO A 366 2.17 -2.98 26.21
C PRO A 366 3.32 -3.87 26.69
N VAL A 367 3.38 -4.09 28.00
CA VAL A 367 4.30 -5.02 28.61
C VAL A 367 3.64 -6.39 28.68
N LEU A 368 4.02 -7.30 27.77
CA LEU A 368 3.57 -8.67 27.75
C LEU A 368 4.66 -9.59 28.33
N THR A 369 4.22 -10.62 29.06
CA THR A 369 5.10 -11.69 29.47
C THR A 369 5.56 -12.47 28.25
N THR A 370 6.87 -12.58 28.06
CA THR A 370 7.46 -13.28 26.92
C THR A 370 7.26 -14.80 27.02
N LEU A 371 7.44 -15.52 25.89
CA LEU A 371 7.07 -16.94 25.80
C LEU A 371 7.73 -17.84 26.86
N CYS A 372 8.92 -17.52 27.32
CA CYS A 372 9.65 -18.38 28.28
C CYS A 372 9.52 -17.91 29.71
N ASP A 373 8.85 -16.82 29.95
CA ASP A 373 8.71 -16.24 31.28
C ASP A 373 7.35 -16.61 31.93
N ARG A 374 7.29 -16.46 33.23
CA ARG A 374 6.05 -16.53 33.99
C ARG A 374 5.62 -15.12 34.38
N ALA A 375 4.35 -14.83 34.19
CA ALA A 375 3.79 -13.58 34.66
C ALA A 375 3.90 -13.47 36.17
N ALA A 376 4.36 -12.33 36.68
CA ALA A 376 4.53 -12.08 38.10
C ALA A 376 3.21 -12.13 38.88
N ASP A 377 2.10 -11.81 38.23
CA ASP A 377 0.74 -11.82 38.76
C ASP A 377 0.06 -13.19 38.68
N GLY A 378 0.74 -14.19 38.10
CA GLY A 378 0.20 -15.56 37.92
C GLY A 378 -0.88 -15.66 36.83
N LEU A 379 -1.18 -14.56 36.11
CA LEU A 379 -2.05 -14.57 34.94
C LEU A 379 -1.22 -14.85 33.69
N GLY A 380 -1.76 -15.62 32.77
CA GLY A 380 -1.04 -15.92 31.52
C GLY A 380 -1.23 -17.38 31.09
N PRO A 381 -0.60 -17.80 29.99
CA PRO A 381 0.39 -17.05 29.19
C PRO A 381 -0.22 -15.86 28.45
N ASP A 382 0.60 -14.82 28.22
CA ASP A 382 0.19 -13.63 27.46
C ASP A 382 0.26 -13.85 25.94
N LEU A 383 1.14 -14.78 25.52
CA LEU A 383 1.37 -15.11 24.10
C LEU A 383 1.10 -16.60 23.86
N GLN A 384 0.60 -16.90 22.67
CA GLN A 384 0.48 -18.26 22.16
C GLN A 384 1.88 -18.82 21.88
N GLY A 385 2.15 -20.04 22.37
CA GLY A 385 3.44 -20.73 22.24
C GLY A 385 3.69 -21.28 20.83
N PHE A 386 4.88 -21.82 20.59
CA PHE A 386 5.26 -22.40 19.29
C PHE A 386 4.38 -23.57 18.83
N THR A 387 3.76 -24.28 19.75
CA THR A 387 2.90 -25.43 19.47
C THR A 387 1.43 -25.06 19.30
N ASP A 388 1.07 -23.82 19.59
CA ASP A 388 -0.28 -23.32 19.40
C ASP A 388 -0.57 -23.07 17.90
N PRO A 389 -1.83 -23.07 17.48
CA PRO A 389 -2.19 -22.86 16.08
C PRO A 389 -1.68 -21.53 15.48
N ASP A 390 -1.66 -20.48 16.31
CA ASP A 390 -1.27 -19.13 15.89
C ASP A 390 -0.16 -18.59 16.80
N PRO A 391 1.07 -19.14 16.73
CA PRO A 391 2.15 -18.81 17.64
C PRO A 391 2.48 -17.31 17.63
N PHE A 392 2.96 -16.82 18.76
CA PHE A 392 3.40 -15.43 19.01
C PHE A 392 2.28 -14.38 19.05
N HIS A 393 1.04 -14.78 18.78
CA HIS A 393 -0.12 -13.89 18.92
C HIS A 393 -0.56 -13.78 20.38
N PRO A 394 -1.22 -12.69 20.78
CA PRO A 394 -1.74 -12.55 22.13
C PRO A 394 -2.76 -13.65 22.45
N THR A 395 -2.78 -14.09 23.70
CA THR A 395 -3.93 -14.78 24.30
C THR A 395 -5.00 -13.77 24.71
N GLY A 396 -6.09 -14.20 25.32
CA GLY A 396 -7.06 -13.26 25.93
C GLY A 396 -6.39 -12.36 26.99
N VAL A 397 -5.49 -12.94 27.81
CA VAL A 397 -4.71 -12.17 28.81
C VAL A 397 -3.78 -11.17 28.13
N GLY A 398 -3.10 -11.58 27.05
CA GLY A 398 -2.27 -10.65 26.26
C GLY A 398 -3.08 -9.51 25.65
N SER A 399 -4.28 -9.80 25.12
CA SER A 399 -5.20 -8.77 24.62
C SER A 399 -5.64 -7.80 25.71
N LEU A 400 -5.95 -8.32 26.90
CA LEU A 400 -6.29 -7.49 28.06
C LEU A 400 -5.12 -6.57 28.46
N ARG A 401 -3.87 -7.06 28.48
CA ARG A 401 -2.69 -6.21 28.77
C ARG A 401 -2.46 -5.16 27.69
N MET A 402 -2.67 -5.48 26.42
CA MET A 402 -2.61 -4.49 25.33
C MET A 402 -3.68 -3.41 25.51
N ALA A 403 -4.91 -3.78 25.85
CA ALA A 403 -5.99 -2.85 26.12
C ALA A 403 -5.69 -1.98 27.37
N ALA A 404 -5.17 -2.58 28.45
CA ALA A 404 -4.79 -1.88 29.66
C ALA A 404 -3.69 -0.83 29.43
N ALA A 405 -2.76 -1.06 28.48
CA ALA A 405 -1.74 -0.09 28.10
C ALA A 405 -2.32 1.11 27.34
N VAL A 406 -3.41 0.93 26.61
CA VAL A 406 -4.10 1.99 25.87
C VAL A 406 -5.02 2.81 26.75
N LEU A 407 -5.68 2.19 27.75
CA LEU A 407 -6.71 2.81 28.58
C LEU A 407 -6.32 4.18 29.18
N PRO A 408 -5.13 4.36 29.80
CA PRO A 408 -4.76 5.65 30.42
C PRO A 408 -4.52 6.78 29.40
N LEU A 409 -4.41 6.43 28.11
CA LEU A 409 -4.16 7.39 27.02
C LEU A 409 -5.46 7.84 26.32
N ILE A 410 -6.60 7.26 26.70
CA ILE A 410 -7.91 7.66 26.19
C ILE A 410 -8.27 9.01 26.80
N GLY A 411 -8.40 10.05 25.97
CA GLY A 411 -8.76 11.40 26.42
C GLY A 411 -7.60 12.20 27.04
N ALA A 412 -6.37 11.74 26.93
CA ALA A 412 -5.22 12.60 27.14
C ALA A 412 -5.25 13.71 26.09
N ASP A 413 -5.39 14.95 26.53
CA ASP A 413 -5.46 16.12 25.65
C ASP A 413 -4.22 16.18 24.74
N ARG A 414 -4.45 16.56 23.48
CA ARG A 414 -3.39 16.87 22.50
C ARG A 414 -2.67 18.15 22.90
#